data_d006f5c1dd0c7ab2b1dd4678cd1550cf
#
_entry.id   d006f5c1dd0c7ab2b1dd4678cd1550cf
#
_cell.length_a   1.000
_cell.length_b   1.000
_cell.length_c   1.000
_cell.angle_alpha   90.00
_cell.angle_beta   90.00
_cell.angle_gamma   90.00
#
_symmetry.space_group_name_H-M   'P 1'
#
loop_
_entity.id
_entity.type
_entity.pdbx_description
1 polymer ?
#
loop_
_entity_poly.entity_id
_entity_poly.type
_entity_poly.pdbx_seq_one_letter_code
_entity_poly.pdbx_strand_id
1 'polypeptide(L)'
;MNKVNTDVVIQLAVQNVLHQEALHLDAQRWDEWLALYTDDATFWMPAWTDEHRLSESPLRELSLMYCTARAGLEDRVWRVRSGLSVASTPLPRTCHMLSNNVVTQGDNANELKVESSWNCHIFSLKDRSQHTFFGRYQHVLRQTEGQWRIAAKTVVLANDTIPTMLDFYCI
;
A
#
# COMPACT_ATOMS: atom_id res chain seq x y z
N MET A 1 -18.08 15.53 -8.24
CA MET A 1 -16.59 15.61 -8.43
C MET A 1 -16.00 16.30 -7.21
N ASN A 2 -15.24 15.61 -6.38
CA ASN A 2 -14.60 16.23 -5.23
C ASN A 2 -13.55 17.25 -5.71
N LYS A 3 -13.52 18.41 -5.07
CA LYS A 3 -12.57 19.46 -5.44
C LYS A 3 -11.16 19.05 -5.03
N VAL A 4 -10.20 19.15 -5.96
CA VAL A 4 -8.79 18.90 -5.67
C VAL A 4 -8.30 19.88 -4.61
N ASN A 5 -7.62 19.37 -3.59
CA ASN A 5 -7.01 20.20 -2.56
C ASN A 5 -5.72 20.81 -3.11
N THR A 6 -5.64 22.13 -3.09
CA THR A 6 -4.48 22.90 -3.59
C THR A 6 -3.67 23.55 -2.46
N ASP A 7 -3.99 23.26 -1.20
CA ASP A 7 -3.22 23.73 -0.05
C ASP A 7 -1.85 23.06 -0.04
N VAL A 8 -0.79 23.85 -0.17
CA VAL A 8 0.59 23.36 -0.27
C VAL A 8 1.03 22.65 1.01
N VAL A 9 0.59 23.11 2.18
CA VAL A 9 0.93 22.48 3.47
C VAL A 9 0.32 21.08 3.54
N ILE A 10 -0.93 20.94 3.13
CA ILE A 10 -1.62 19.65 3.06
C ILE A 10 -0.94 18.74 2.03
N GLN A 11 -0.63 19.26 0.85
CA GLN A 11 0.06 18.49 -0.19
C GLN A 11 1.41 17.94 0.29
N LEU A 12 2.22 18.76 0.96
CA LEU A 12 3.50 18.34 1.52
C LEU A 12 3.32 17.31 2.65
N ALA A 13 2.34 17.49 3.51
CA ALA A 13 2.06 16.53 4.58
C ALA A 13 1.64 15.16 4.03
N VAL A 14 0.78 15.13 3.01
CA VAL A 14 0.37 13.92 2.29
C VAL A 14 1.58 13.25 1.64
N GLN A 15 2.36 14.00 0.86
CA GLN A 15 3.55 13.47 0.21
C GLN A 15 4.52 12.85 1.22
N ASN A 16 4.70 13.48 2.37
CA ASN A 16 5.57 12.96 3.42
C ASN A 16 5.10 11.58 3.91
N VAL A 17 3.80 11.40 4.18
CA VAL A 17 3.25 10.09 4.60
C VAL A 17 3.50 9.03 3.53
N LEU A 18 3.17 9.31 2.26
CA LEU A 18 3.34 8.36 1.17
C LEU A 18 4.81 8.00 0.91
N HIS A 19 5.70 8.99 0.98
CA HIS A 19 7.15 8.74 0.81
C HIS A 19 7.73 7.97 1.98
N GLN A 20 7.30 8.26 3.23
CA GLN A 20 7.72 7.48 4.41
C GLN A 20 7.25 6.03 4.30
N GLU A 21 6.02 5.78 3.84
CA GLU A 21 5.52 4.43 3.60
C GLU A 21 6.44 3.65 2.66
N ALA A 22 6.76 4.21 1.49
CA ALA A 22 7.63 3.61 0.50
C ALA A 22 9.06 3.36 1.05
N LEU A 23 9.66 4.37 1.69
CA LEU A 23 11.01 4.28 2.24
C LEU A 23 11.12 3.27 3.39
N HIS A 24 10.08 3.14 4.23
CA HIS A 24 10.08 2.15 5.29
C HIS A 24 9.97 0.73 4.74
N LEU A 25 9.16 0.50 3.71
CA LEU A 25 9.08 -0.79 3.02
C LEU A 25 10.43 -1.17 2.41
N ASP A 26 11.05 -0.27 1.63
CA ASP A 26 12.33 -0.53 0.96
C ASP A 26 13.49 -0.74 1.96
N ALA A 27 13.46 -0.04 3.07
CA ALA A 27 14.44 -0.18 4.14
C ALA A 27 14.12 -1.30 5.15
N GLN A 28 13.01 -2.04 4.96
CA GLN A 28 12.54 -3.11 5.84
C GLN A 28 12.34 -2.63 7.31
N ARG A 29 11.95 -1.37 7.48
CA ARG A 29 11.64 -0.75 8.78
C ARG A 29 10.16 -0.96 9.10
N TRP A 30 9.83 -2.20 9.48
CA TRP A 30 8.46 -2.65 9.59
C TRP A 30 7.67 -1.97 10.71
N ASP A 31 8.31 -1.65 11.84
CA ASP A 31 7.62 -1.00 12.97
C ASP A 31 7.27 0.45 12.62
N GLU A 32 8.18 1.16 11.95
CA GLU A 32 7.94 2.51 11.46
C GLU A 32 6.90 2.52 10.35
N TRP A 33 6.89 1.51 9.48
CA TRP A 33 5.85 1.34 8.47
C TRP A 33 4.47 1.12 9.10
N LEU A 34 4.35 0.20 10.07
CA LEU A 34 3.10 -0.07 10.79
C LEU A 34 2.60 1.16 11.55
N ALA A 35 3.50 2.00 12.09
CA ALA A 35 3.15 3.22 12.81
C ALA A 35 2.50 4.29 11.94
N LEU A 36 2.64 4.22 10.60
CA LEU A 36 1.94 5.09 9.67
C LEU A 36 0.44 4.79 9.58
N TYR A 37 0.00 3.61 10.00
CA TYR A 37 -1.39 3.16 9.90
C TYR A 37 -2.16 3.41 11.19
N THR A 38 -3.45 3.74 11.09
CA THR A 38 -4.36 3.75 12.24
C THR A 38 -4.65 2.31 12.68
N ASP A 39 -5.08 2.11 13.92
CA ASP A 39 -5.37 0.76 14.45
C ASP A 39 -6.49 0.04 13.69
N ASP A 40 -7.48 0.82 13.23
CA ASP A 40 -8.62 0.37 12.42
C ASP A 40 -8.36 0.40 10.91
N ALA A 41 -7.11 0.60 10.49
CA ALA A 41 -6.77 0.76 9.08
C ALA A 41 -7.12 -0.48 8.26
N THR A 42 -7.80 -0.28 7.14
CA THR A 42 -8.05 -1.34 6.16
C THR A 42 -6.97 -1.36 5.09
N PHE A 43 -6.55 -2.56 4.70
CA PHE A 43 -5.65 -2.75 3.57
C PHE A 43 -6.27 -3.74 2.60
N TRP A 44 -6.51 -3.30 1.37
CA TRP A 44 -7.20 -4.11 0.38
C TRP A 44 -6.51 -4.11 -0.97
N MET A 45 -6.38 -5.28 -1.54
CA MET A 45 -5.89 -5.50 -2.89
C MET A 45 -6.94 -6.32 -3.64
N PRO A 46 -7.82 -5.65 -4.43
CA PRO A 46 -8.82 -6.33 -5.25
C PRO A 46 -8.16 -7.22 -6.31
N ALA A 47 -8.84 -8.30 -6.69
CA ALA A 47 -8.45 -9.11 -7.83
C ALA A 47 -9.18 -8.63 -9.09
N TRP A 48 -8.58 -8.82 -10.27
CA TRP A 48 -9.30 -8.71 -11.54
C TRP A 48 -10.27 -9.87 -11.67
N THR A 49 -11.52 -9.60 -11.95
CA THR A 49 -12.59 -10.59 -12.17
C THR A 49 -12.73 -10.92 -13.65
N ASP A 50 -12.35 -9.98 -14.52
CA ASP A 50 -12.22 -10.10 -15.96
C ASP A 50 -11.19 -9.06 -16.47
N GLU A 51 -11.04 -8.90 -17.77
CA GLU A 51 -10.07 -8.00 -18.42
C GLU A 51 -10.23 -6.52 -18.02
N HIS A 52 -11.40 -6.11 -17.52
CA HIS A 52 -11.72 -4.69 -17.28
C HIS A 52 -12.31 -4.41 -15.91
N ARG A 53 -12.70 -5.43 -15.14
CA ARG A 53 -13.40 -5.27 -13.87
C ARG A 53 -12.59 -5.83 -12.70
N LEU A 54 -12.43 -5.00 -11.68
CA LEU A 54 -11.92 -5.40 -10.38
C LEU A 54 -13.05 -5.91 -9.49
N SER A 55 -12.72 -6.76 -8.51
CA SER A 55 -13.64 -7.06 -7.41
C SER A 55 -14.04 -5.77 -6.69
N GLU A 56 -15.33 -5.66 -6.34
CA GLU A 56 -15.92 -4.45 -5.74
C GLU A 56 -16.17 -4.62 -4.23
N SER A 57 -16.18 -5.87 -3.74
CA SER A 57 -16.47 -6.17 -2.35
C SER A 57 -15.48 -7.19 -1.78
N PRO A 58 -14.62 -6.77 -0.83
CA PRO A 58 -13.65 -7.70 -0.23
C PRO A 58 -14.32 -8.80 0.62
N LEU A 59 -15.60 -8.66 0.96
CA LEU A 59 -16.35 -9.64 1.75
C LEU A 59 -17.14 -10.64 0.90
N ARG A 60 -17.33 -10.38 -0.39
CA ARG A 60 -18.17 -11.19 -1.28
C ARG A 60 -17.44 -11.71 -2.50
N GLU A 61 -16.32 -11.10 -2.84
CA GLU A 61 -15.54 -11.40 -4.04
C GLU A 61 -14.10 -11.71 -3.67
N LEU A 62 -13.37 -12.30 -4.60
CA LEU A 62 -11.96 -12.64 -4.41
C LEU A 62 -11.12 -11.36 -4.24
N SER A 63 -10.23 -11.40 -3.27
CA SER A 63 -9.19 -10.39 -3.06
C SER A 63 -7.82 -11.05 -3.10
N LEU A 64 -6.83 -10.36 -3.65
CA LEU A 64 -5.43 -10.81 -3.57
C LEU A 64 -4.90 -10.67 -2.13
N MET A 65 -5.35 -9.60 -1.45
CA MET A 65 -5.05 -9.36 -0.04
C MET A 65 -6.16 -8.54 0.59
N TYR A 66 -6.56 -8.89 1.82
CA TYR A 66 -7.49 -8.07 2.59
C TYR A 66 -7.19 -8.17 4.09
N CYS A 67 -6.97 -7.02 4.72
CA CYS A 67 -6.83 -6.88 6.17
C CYS A 67 -7.87 -5.87 6.65
N THR A 68 -8.66 -6.24 7.64
CA THR A 68 -9.74 -5.41 8.20
C THR A 68 -9.27 -4.44 9.27
N ALA A 69 -8.02 -4.59 9.74
CA ALA A 69 -7.37 -3.74 10.73
C ALA A 69 -5.85 -3.86 10.59
N ARG A 70 -5.10 -2.93 11.20
CA ARG A 70 -3.62 -2.95 11.25
C ARG A 70 -3.07 -4.26 11.77
N ALA A 71 -3.76 -4.92 12.69
CA ALA A 71 -3.37 -6.23 13.21
C ALA A 71 -3.12 -7.27 12.10
N GLY A 72 -3.86 -7.23 11.00
CA GLY A 72 -3.61 -8.11 9.86
C GLY A 72 -2.28 -7.82 9.15
N LEU A 73 -1.82 -6.56 9.15
CA LEU A 73 -0.49 -6.19 8.65
C LEU A 73 0.61 -6.60 9.63
N GLU A 74 0.36 -6.47 10.93
CA GLU A 74 1.27 -6.92 11.99
C GLU A 74 1.54 -8.43 11.91
N ASP A 75 0.50 -9.24 11.65
CA ASP A 75 0.63 -10.68 11.44
C ASP A 75 1.53 -11.01 10.21
N ARG A 76 1.44 -10.22 9.14
CA ARG A 76 2.28 -10.39 7.96
C ARG A 76 3.73 -10.03 8.26
N VAL A 77 3.97 -8.94 8.95
CA VAL A 77 5.31 -8.54 9.41
C VAL A 77 5.90 -9.61 10.32
N TRP A 78 5.11 -10.14 11.26
CA TRP A 78 5.56 -11.23 12.14
C TRP A 78 5.98 -12.47 11.33
N ARG A 79 5.19 -12.85 10.32
CA ARG A 79 5.52 -13.98 9.44
C ARG A 79 6.85 -13.77 8.71
N VAL A 80 7.10 -12.57 8.20
CA VAL A 80 8.38 -12.23 7.55
C VAL A 80 9.53 -12.31 8.55
N ARG A 81 9.39 -11.74 9.74
CA ARG A 81 10.42 -11.75 10.79
C ARG A 81 10.70 -13.14 11.36
N SER A 82 9.71 -14.00 11.39
CA SER A 82 9.87 -15.38 11.90
C SER A 82 10.76 -16.26 11.02
N GLY A 83 11.03 -15.85 9.77
CA GLY A 83 11.77 -16.66 8.79
C GLY A 83 11.01 -17.89 8.30
N LEU A 84 9.75 -18.08 8.72
CA LEU A 84 8.92 -19.22 8.33
C LEU A 84 8.33 -19.06 6.91
N SER A 85 8.39 -17.87 6.35
CA SER A 85 7.96 -17.64 4.98
C SER A 85 9.07 -18.00 3.99
N VAL A 86 8.95 -19.13 3.35
CA VAL A 86 9.90 -19.61 2.30
C VAL A 86 10.03 -18.59 1.15
N ALA A 87 8.94 -17.88 0.85
CA ALA A 87 8.93 -16.87 -0.20
C ALA A 87 9.64 -15.58 0.18
N SER A 88 9.72 -15.28 1.48
CA SER A 88 10.39 -14.10 2.03
C SER A 88 11.83 -14.38 2.49
N THR A 89 12.39 -15.55 2.15
CA THR A 89 13.74 -15.92 2.59
C THR A 89 14.60 -16.37 1.40
N PRO A 90 15.60 -15.55 0.99
CA PRO A 90 15.88 -14.18 1.44
C PRO A 90 14.88 -13.17 0.91
N LEU A 91 14.61 -12.12 1.68
CA LEU A 91 13.78 -10.99 1.22
C LEU A 91 14.35 -10.38 -0.06
N PRO A 92 13.52 -10.02 -1.03
CA PRO A 92 13.97 -9.31 -2.21
C PRO A 92 14.43 -7.89 -1.85
N ARG A 93 15.16 -7.27 -2.77
CA ARG A 93 15.40 -5.81 -2.74
C ARG A 93 14.29 -5.14 -3.50
N THR A 94 13.71 -4.10 -2.92
CA THR A 94 12.60 -3.35 -3.50
C THR A 94 12.97 -1.88 -3.68
N CYS A 95 12.31 -1.24 -4.63
CA CYS A 95 12.36 0.21 -4.82
C CYS A 95 10.98 0.68 -5.23
N HIS A 96 10.26 1.30 -4.29
CA HIS A 96 8.95 1.87 -4.54
C HIS A 96 9.07 3.30 -5.06
N MET A 97 8.29 3.59 -6.09
CA MET A 97 8.19 4.93 -6.67
C MET A 97 6.72 5.32 -6.78
N LEU A 98 6.42 6.55 -6.35
CA LEU A 98 5.07 7.11 -6.41
C LEU A 98 5.06 8.38 -7.24
N SER A 99 3.97 8.59 -7.97
CA SER A 99 3.77 9.76 -8.82
C SER A 99 2.28 10.08 -8.99
N ASN A 100 1.98 11.20 -9.66
CA ASN A 100 0.62 11.61 -10.01
C ASN A 100 -0.31 11.71 -8.80
N ASN A 101 0.18 12.24 -7.69
CA ASN A 101 -0.63 12.36 -6.47
C ASN A 101 -1.74 13.40 -6.65
N VAL A 102 -2.98 12.97 -6.45
CA VAL A 102 -4.17 13.81 -6.46
C VAL A 102 -4.84 13.72 -5.10
N VAL A 103 -4.91 14.84 -4.39
CA VAL A 103 -5.49 14.93 -3.05
C VAL A 103 -6.86 15.57 -3.13
N THR A 104 -7.86 14.94 -2.54
CA THR A 104 -9.22 15.47 -2.42
C THR A 104 -9.71 15.36 -0.98
N GLN A 105 -10.78 16.11 -0.63
CA GLN A 105 -11.41 15.97 0.67
C GLN A 105 -12.01 14.57 0.84
N GLY A 106 -11.80 13.97 2.00
CA GLY A 106 -12.42 12.70 2.38
C GLY A 106 -13.90 12.84 2.76
N ASP A 107 -14.48 11.75 3.24
CA ASP A 107 -15.89 11.75 3.64
C ASP A 107 -16.13 12.50 4.96
N ASN A 108 -15.10 12.60 5.79
CA ASN A 108 -15.09 13.35 7.03
C ASN A 108 -14.15 14.56 6.93
N ALA A 109 -14.38 15.57 7.76
CA ALA A 109 -13.58 16.81 7.76
C ALA A 109 -12.10 16.58 8.10
N ASN A 110 -11.78 15.54 8.85
CA ASN A 110 -10.42 15.15 9.23
C ASN A 110 -9.82 14.07 8.34
N GLU A 111 -10.40 13.84 7.16
CA GLU A 111 -9.93 12.82 6.21
C GLU A 111 -9.59 13.43 4.85
N LEU A 112 -8.60 12.85 4.20
CA LEU A 112 -8.21 13.14 2.82
C LEU A 112 -8.21 11.85 2.02
N LYS A 113 -8.70 11.91 0.79
CA LYS A 113 -8.55 10.85 -0.21
C LYS A 113 -7.40 11.20 -1.13
N VAL A 114 -6.53 10.23 -1.35
CA VAL A 114 -5.35 10.41 -2.21
C VAL A 114 -5.32 9.30 -3.23
N GLU A 115 -5.27 9.67 -4.49
CA GLU A 115 -4.97 8.76 -5.59
C GLU A 115 -3.55 8.99 -6.08
N SER A 116 -2.83 7.92 -6.39
CA SER A 116 -1.48 8.00 -6.94
C SER A 116 -1.20 6.83 -7.88
N SER A 117 -0.27 7.04 -8.81
CA SER A 117 0.35 5.95 -9.56
C SER A 117 1.55 5.44 -8.77
N TRP A 118 1.79 4.14 -8.84
CA TRP A 118 2.93 3.53 -8.18
C TRP A 118 3.58 2.47 -9.07
N ASN A 119 4.86 2.24 -8.81
CA ASN A 119 5.56 1.04 -9.25
C ASN A 119 6.57 0.61 -8.18
N CYS A 120 6.86 -0.69 -8.16
CA CYS A 120 7.87 -1.28 -7.32
C CYS A 120 8.78 -2.15 -8.17
N HIS A 121 10.04 -1.78 -8.26
CA HIS A 121 11.08 -2.62 -8.84
C HIS A 121 11.55 -3.63 -7.80
N ILE A 122 11.61 -4.89 -8.19
CA ILE A 122 11.91 -6.00 -7.30
C ILE A 122 13.08 -6.79 -7.88
N PHE A 123 14.11 -7.00 -7.07
CA PHE A 123 15.22 -7.89 -7.39
C PHE A 123 15.21 -9.09 -6.44
N SER A 124 14.89 -10.28 -6.99
CA SER A 124 14.96 -11.54 -6.26
C SER A 124 16.41 -11.99 -6.09
N LEU A 125 16.88 -12.03 -4.83
CA LEU A 125 18.22 -12.55 -4.51
C LEU A 125 18.32 -14.04 -4.77
N LYS A 126 17.21 -14.78 -4.58
CA LYS A 126 17.14 -16.23 -4.75
C LYS A 126 17.28 -16.63 -6.22
N ASP A 127 16.50 -16.00 -7.08
CA ASP A 127 16.38 -16.39 -8.49
C ASP A 127 17.28 -15.52 -9.40
N ARG A 128 17.90 -14.47 -8.82
CA ARG A 128 18.70 -13.47 -9.57
C ARG A 128 17.90 -12.85 -10.72
N SER A 129 16.61 -12.67 -10.51
CA SER A 129 15.66 -12.14 -11.48
C SER A 129 15.14 -10.78 -11.05
N GLN A 130 14.68 -10.01 -12.02
CA GLN A 130 14.09 -8.70 -11.80
C GLN A 130 12.70 -8.66 -12.42
N HIS A 131 11.75 -8.05 -11.72
CA HIS A 131 10.42 -7.74 -12.25
C HIS A 131 9.90 -6.43 -11.64
N THR A 132 8.77 -5.95 -12.15
CA THR A 132 8.15 -4.73 -11.66
C THR A 132 6.67 -4.96 -11.48
N PHE A 133 6.15 -4.59 -10.32
CA PHE A 133 4.73 -4.40 -10.12
C PHE A 133 4.39 -2.92 -10.27
N PHE A 134 3.21 -2.62 -10.79
CA PHE A 134 2.76 -1.25 -10.97
C PHE A 134 1.24 -1.15 -10.96
N GLY A 135 0.74 0.05 -10.73
CA GLY A 135 -0.68 0.28 -10.73
C GLY A 135 -1.09 1.60 -10.08
N ARG A 136 -2.17 1.57 -9.31
CA ARG A 136 -2.70 2.74 -8.60
C ARG A 136 -2.86 2.43 -7.13
N TYR A 137 -2.58 3.42 -6.29
CA TYR A 137 -2.98 3.44 -4.89
C TYR A 137 -4.17 4.38 -4.69
N GLN A 138 -5.05 3.99 -3.80
CA GLN A 138 -6.06 4.84 -3.22
C GLN A 138 -5.89 4.81 -1.72
N HIS A 139 -5.53 5.96 -1.13
CA HIS A 139 -5.39 6.08 0.31
C HIS A 139 -6.52 6.93 0.89
N VAL A 140 -6.93 6.59 2.09
CA VAL A 140 -7.63 7.50 2.99
C VAL A 140 -6.68 7.83 4.12
N LEU A 141 -6.29 9.09 4.20
CA LEU A 141 -5.49 9.60 5.31
C LEU A 141 -6.41 10.25 6.32
N ARG A 142 -6.23 9.93 7.60
CA ARG A 142 -6.98 10.50 8.71
C ARG A 142 -6.05 11.25 9.64
N GLN A 143 -6.46 12.44 10.05
CA GLN A 143 -5.72 13.20 11.05
C GLN A 143 -6.04 12.65 12.45
N THR A 144 -5.02 12.15 13.13
CA THR A 144 -5.09 11.59 14.48
C THR A 144 -3.99 12.23 15.33
N GLU A 145 -4.36 12.87 16.43
CA GLU A 145 -3.40 13.55 17.33
C GLU A 145 -2.49 14.57 16.59
N GLY A 146 -3.06 15.26 15.62
CA GLY A 146 -2.32 16.25 14.82
C GLY A 146 -1.42 15.69 13.72
N GLN A 147 -1.38 14.37 13.54
CA GLN A 147 -0.61 13.69 12.50
C GLN A 147 -1.52 13.01 11.47
N TRP A 148 -1.10 13.01 10.22
CA TRP A 148 -1.77 12.24 9.16
C TRP A 148 -1.31 10.79 9.21
N ARG A 149 -2.27 9.87 9.30
CA ARG A 149 -2.05 8.40 9.27
C ARG A 149 -2.93 7.76 8.21
N ILE A 150 -2.52 6.61 7.72
CA ILE A 150 -3.26 5.83 6.72
C ILE A 150 -4.40 5.10 7.43
N ALA A 151 -5.64 5.48 7.13
CA ALA A 151 -6.85 4.82 7.62
C ALA A 151 -7.39 3.76 6.64
N ALA A 152 -7.06 3.89 5.34
CA ALA A 152 -7.32 2.86 4.36
C ALA A 152 -6.29 2.94 3.23
N LYS A 153 -5.87 1.79 2.72
CA LYS A 153 -5.07 1.66 1.49
C LYS A 153 -5.70 0.61 0.60
N THR A 154 -6.06 1.01 -0.62
CA THR A 154 -6.41 0.08 -1.69
C THR A 154 -5.30 0.07 -2.73
N VAL A 155 -4.81 -1.14 -3.04
CA VAL A 155 -3.75 -1.36 -4.03
C VAL A 155 -4.35 -1.99 -5.26
N VAL A 156 -4.47 -1.23 -6.33
CA VAL A 156 -4.88 -1.76 -7.63
C VAL A 156 -3.62 -2.16 -8.39
N LEU A 157 -3.44 -3.46 -8.56
CA LEU A 157 -2.35 -4.03 -9.36
C LEU A 157 -2.75 -4.03 -10.82
N ALA A 158 -1.92 -3.48 -11.69
CA ALA A 158 -2.17 -3.46 -13.13
C ALA A 158 -1.57 -4.68 -13.88
N ASN A 159 -0.66 -5.39 -13.26
CA ASN A 159 -0.07 -6.61 -13.84
C ASN A 159 -1.07 -7.79 -13.77
N ASP A 160 -1.22 -8.55 -14.86
CA ASP A 160 -1.97 -9.81 -14.84
C ASP A 160 -1.12 -11.00 -14.38
N THR A 161 0.19 -10.90 -14.60
CA THR A 161 1.12 -11.97 -14.26
C THR A 161 1.86 -11.63 -12.98
N ILE A 162 1.75 -12.51 -11.99
CA ILE A 162 2.52 -12.46 -10.75
C ILE A 162 3.58 -13.57 -10.84
N PRO A 163 4.84 -13.22 -11.17
CA PRO A 163 5.89 -14.23 -11.44
C PRO A 163 6.38 -14.96 -10.19
N THR A 164 6.10 -14.38 -9.01
CA THR A 164 6.50 -14.93 -7.73
C THR A 164 5.44 -14.61 -6.68
N MET A 165 5.71 -14.89 -5.42
CA MET A 165 4.77 -14.55 -4.36
C MET A 165 4.67 -13.05 -4.16
N LEU A 166 3.44 -12.56 -4.11
CA LEU A 166 3.11 -11.16 -3.82
C LEU A 166 2.86 -11.02 -2.32
N ASP A 167 3.55 -10.09 -1.69
CA ASP A 167 3.31 -9.74 -0.28
C ASP A 167 3.45 -8.22 -0.08
N PHE A 168 3.05 -7.72 1.10
CA PHE A 168 2.94 -6.29 1.42
C PHE A 168 4.21 -5.47 1.10
N TYR A 169 5.38 -6.08 1.17
CA TYR A 169 6.67 -5.42 0.92
C TYR A 169 7.01 -5.25 -0.57
N CYS A 170 6.16 -5.75 -1.47
CA CYS A 170 6.32 -5.60 -2.93
C CYS A 170 5.30 -4.63 -3.54
N ILE A 171 4.40 -4.04 -2.72
CA ILE A 171 3.23 -3.30 -3.18
C ILE A 171 2.94 -2.07 -2.35
#